data_8a6af88580db22d15e8d68e8b1d7455f
#
_entry.id   8a6af88580db22d15e8d68e8b1d7455f
#
_cell.length_a   1.000
_cell.length_b   1.000
_cell.length_c   1.000
_cell.angle_alpha   90.00
_cell.angle_beta   90.00
_cell.angle_gamma   90.00
#
_symmetry.space_group_name_H-M   'P 1'
#
loop_
_entity.id
_entity.type
_entity.pdbx_description
1 polymer ?
#
loop_
_entity_poly.entity_id
_entity_poly.type
_entity_poly.pdbx_seq_one_letter_code
_entity_poly.pdbx_strand_id
1 'polypeptide(L)'
;MTRSGWYLLYALIVTGAGLPLAHGASVKCMASSGKQSVALVELYTSEGCSSCPPADKWLSELPAAGLGAERVVPIALHVDYWNYLGWPDPFSQPQFSQRQRQMGVINGLPTIYTPQVLLNGRDLRSWHRWSHVMHEVDRVNAAPARAEIKLALRHPAAERLQIDASVKILDAASKPHAQLFLVVYENGLRRQVTAGENTGRTLHHSFVARAFIGPLPVEQAGITRSVDLAADWKRQDLGVVAFVQDPRNADVLQALALPLCHAA
;
A
#
# COMPACT_ATOMS: atom_id res chain seq x y z
N MET A 1 73.25 8.48 -59.96
CA MET A 1 72.24 9.53 -59.54
C MET A 1 71.01 8.82 -59.06
N THR A 2 70.96 8.56 -57.76
CA THR A 2 69.87 7.81 -57.08
C THR A 2 69.18 8.76 -56.10
N ARG A 3 67.89 9.00 -56.36
CA ARG A 3 67.03 9.78 -55.45
C ARG A 3 66.27 8.81 -54.54
N SER A 4 66.58 8.89 -53.24
CA SER A 4 65.82 8.18 -52.16
C SER A 4 64.59 9.00 -51.80
N GLY A 5 63.42 8.40 -51.96
CA GLY A 5 62.16 8.96 -51.46
C GLY A 5 61.86 8.44 -50.08
N TRP A 6 61.65 9.32 -49.12
CA TRP A 6 61.21 9.00 -47.76
C TRP A 6 59.66 9.10 -47.70
N TYR A 7 59.02 8.00 -47.40
CA TYR A 7 57.56 7.98 -47.13
C TYR A 7 57.40 8.12 -45.60
N LEU A 8 56.80 9.24 -45.20
CA LEU A 8 56.32 9.47 -43.82
C LEU A 8 54.97 8.79 -43.66
N LEU A 9 54.94 7.75 -42.82
CA LEU A 9 53.68 7.12 -42.35
C LEU A 9 53.11 7.94 -41.19
N TYR A 10 51.99 8.60 -41.41
CA TYR A 10 51.18 9.20 -40.37
C TYR A 10 50.29 8.12 -39.70
N ALA A 11 50.58 7.76 -38.45
CA ALA A 11 49.73 6.93 -37.63
C ALA A 11 48.59 7.80 -37.06
N LEU A 12 47.35 7.57 -37.49
CA LEU A 12 46.18 8.14 -36.86
C LEU A 12 45.88 7.41 -35.56
N ILE A 13 46.13 8.10 -34.44
CA ILE A 13 45.67 7.63 -33.11
C ILE A 13 44.20 8.03 -32.95
N VAL A 14 43.28 7.05 -33.07
CA VAL A 14 41.87 7.22 -32.74
C VAL A 14 41.73 7.09 -31.22
N THR A 15 41.67 8.22 -30.54
CA THR A 15 41.30 8.25 -29.09
C THR A 15 39.79 8.02 -28.98
N GLY A 16 39.40 6.80 -28.66
CA GLY A 16 38.02 6.46 -28.30
C GLY A 16 37.63 7.14 -27.00
N ALA A 17 36.89 8.24 -27.07
CA ALA A 17 36.24 8.82 -25.89
C ALA A 17 35.12 7.88 -25.45
N GLY A 18 35.40 7.06 -24.44
CA GLY A 18 34.37 6.28 -23.73
C GLY A 18 33.40 7.24 -23.05
N LEU A 19 32.15 7.28 -23.53
CA LEU A 19 31.06 7.96 -22.84
C LEU A 19 30.86 7.33 -21.46
N PRO A 20 30.85 8.10 -20.37
CA PRO A 20 30.49 7.56 -19.07
C PRO A 20 29.04 7.09 -19.10
N LEU A 21 28.80 5.81 -18.84
CA LEU A 21 27.48 5.28 -18.54
C LEU A 21 26.99 6.03 -17.29
N ALA A 22 26.04 6.95 -17.48
CA ALA A 22 25.34 7.60 -16.38
C ALA A 22 24.61 6.50 -15.60
N HIS A 23 25.18 6.05 -14.48
CA HIS A 23 24.46 5.29 -13.49
C HIS A 23 23.40 6.22 -12.92
N GLY A 24 22.16 6.11 -13.44
CA GLY A 24 21.02 6.81 -12.89
C GLY A 24 20.96 6.52 -11.38
N ALA A 25 21.16 7.54 -10.54
CA ALA A 25 20.99 7.42 -9.10
C ALA A 25 19.56 6.92 -8.86
N SER A 26 19.40 5.70 -8.37
CA SER A 26 18.08 5.18 -8.02
C SER A 26 17.51 6.07 -6.92
N VAL A 27 16.42 6.77 -7.21
CA VAL A 27 15.73 7.59 -6.20
C VAL A 27 15.34 6.67 -5.05
N LYS A 28 15.98 6.87 -3.91
CA LYS A 28 15.75 6.05 -2.72
C LYS A 28 14.61 6.67 -1.92
N CYS A 29 13.44 6.11 -2.06
CA CYS A 29 12.25 6.51 -1.33
C CYS A 29 12.25 5.83 0.03
N MET A 30 12.26 6.59 1.13
CA MET A 30 12.33 6.05 2.50
C MET A 30 11.41 6.80 3.44
N ALA A 31 10.80 6.07 4.37
CA ALA A 31 10.07 6.63 5.50
C ALA A 31 10.30 5.81 6.77
N SER A 32 10.09 6.46 7.91
CA SER A 32 10.08 5.82 9.22
C SER A 32 8.84 6.28 9.98
N SER A 33 8.22 5.37 10.72
CA SER A 33 7.08 5.71 11.58
C SER A 33 7.50 6.61 12.73
N GLY A 34 6.56 7.43 13.20
CA GLY A 34 6.73 8.29 14.38
C GLY A 34 6.66 7.53 15.70
N LYS A 35 6.75 8.31 16.79
CA LYS A 35 6.66 7.79 18.17
C LYS A 35 5.22 7.51 18.61
N GLN A 36 4.25 8.11 17.94
CA GLN A 36 2.83 7.90 18.23
C GLN A 36 2.26 6.86 17.25
N SER A 37 1.22 6.17 17.70
CA SER A 37 0.47 5.24 16.84
C SER A 37 -0.21 5.98 15.71
N VAL A 38 -0.18 5.42 14.52
CA VAL A 38 -0.95 5.86 13.36
C VAL A 38 -2.10 4.89 13.15
N ALA A 39 -3.31 5.42 12.97
CA ALA A 39 -4.50 4.61 12.82
C ALA A 39 -4.52 3.91 11.45
N LEU A 40 -4.71 2.60 11.43
CA LEU A 40 -5.01 1.85 10.20
C LEU A 40 -6.52 1.86 9.97
N VAL A 41 -6.95 2.25 8.76
CA VAL A 41 -8.35 2.13 8.31
C VAL A 41 -8.40 1.10 7.19
N GLU A 42 -9.15 0.02 7.40
CA GLU A 42 -9.43 -0.99 6.39
C GLU A 42 -10.90 -0.86 5.97
N LEU A 43 -11.14 -0.60 4.69
CA LEU A 43 -12.48 -0.64 4.10
C LEU A 43 -12.64 -1.92 3.29
N TYR A 44 -13.56 -2.79 3.69
CA TYR A 44 -14.01 -3.91 2.88
C TYR A 44 -15.18 -3.46 2.01
N THR A 45 -14.99 -3.50 0.70
CA THR A 45 -15.88 -2.93 -0.32
C THR A 45 -15.96 -3.84 -1.54
N SER A 46 -16.82 -3.52 -2.50
CA SER A 46 -16.90 -4.15 -3.82
C SER A 46 -17.63 -3.26 -4.81
N GLU A 47 -17.20 -3.25 -6.07
CA GLU A 47 -17.95 -2.62 -7.17
C GLU A 47 -19.33 -3.28 -7.40
N GLY A 48 -19.50 -4.55 -6.98
CA GLY A 48 -20.79 -5.27 -7.04
C GLY A 48 -21.79 -4.89 -5.96
N CYS A 49 -21.39 -4.13 -4.93
CA CYS A 49 -22.20 -3.78 -3.77
C CYS A 49 -22.78 -2.36 -3.93
N SER A 50 -24.09 -2.21 -4.04
CA SER A 50 -24.76 -0.90 -4.27
C SER A 50 -24.68 0.07 -3.10
N SER A 51 -24.46 -0.41 -1.88
CA SER A 51 -24.28 0.40 -0.67
C SER A 51 -22.83 0.80 -0.41
N CYS A 52 -21.86 0.31 -1.19
CA CYS A 52 -20.44 0.55 -0.98
C CYS A 52 -19.92 1.91 -1.46
N PRO A 53 -20.39 2.50 -2.58
CA PRO A 53 -19.82 3.74 -3.12
C PRO A 53 -19.76 4.93 -2.14
N PRO A 54 -20.72 5.13 -1.21
CA PRO A 54 -20.58 6.17 -0.18
C PRO A 54 -19.38 5.96 0.76
N ALA A 55 -19.03 4.71 1.07
CA ALA A 55 -17.86 4.40 1.91
C ALA A 55 -16.55 4.56 1.14
N ASP A 56 -16.51 4.18 -0.15
CA ASP A 56 -15.36 4.44 -1.02
C ASP A 56 -15.06 5.94 -1.14
N LYS A 57 -16.13 6.74 -1.32
CA LYS A 57 -16.01 8.20 -1.34
C LYS A 57 -15.49 8.74 0.00
N TRP A 58 -16.08 8.31 1.11
CA TRP A 58 -15.64 8.69 2.46
C TRP A 58 -14.16 8.38 2.68
N LEU A 59 -13.68 7.19 2.28
CA LEU A 59 -12.28 6.80 2.39
C LEU A 59 -11.37 7.75 1.61
N SER A 60 -11.78 8.14 0.40
CA SER A 60 -11.03 9.06 -0.45
C SER A 60 -10.95 10.50 0.12
N GLU A 61 -11.91 10.88 0.96
CA GLU A 61 -12.00 12.20 1.57
C GLU A 61 -11.19 12.34 2.89
N LEU A 62 -10.67 11.23 3.46
CA LEU A 62 -9.91 11.25 4.71
C LEU A 62 -8.78 12.30 4.72
N PRO A 63 -7.90 12.38 3.69
CA PRO A 63 -6.83 13.37 3.69
C PRO A 63 -7.35 14.81 3.69
N ALA A 64 -8.39 15.10 2.91
CA ALA A 64 -9.01 16.45 2.84
C ALA A 64 -9.72 16.83 4.15
N ALA A 65 -10.15 15.84 4.94
CA ALA A 65 -10.74 16.03 6.27
C ALA A 65 -9.67 16.23 7.38
N GLY A 66 -8.39 16.37 7.03
CA GLY A 66 -7.29 16.54 8.00
C GLY A 66 -6.78 15.22 8.60
N LEU A 67 -7.12 14.10 7.99
CA LEU A 67 -6.64 12.77 8.35
C LEU A 67 -5.56 12.32 7.33
N GLY A 68 -4.44 13.05 7.29
CA GLY A 68 -3.28 12.72 6.47
C GLY A 68 -2.54 11.46 6.93
N ALA A 69 -1.54 11.05 6.15
CA ALA A 69 -0.82 9.79 6.35
C ALA A 69 -0.08 9.68 7.71
N GLU A 70 0.17 10.81 8.37
CA GLU A 70 0.74 10.89 9.72
C GLU A 70 -0.29 10.57 10.83
N ARG A 71 -1.58 10.55 10.51
CA ARG A 71 -2.67 10.26 11.43
C ARG A 71 -3.43 8.99 11.09
N VAL A 72 -3.66 8.77 9.78
CA VAL A 72 -4.45 7.64 9.26
C VAL A 72 -3.77 7.04 8.04
N VAL A 73 -3.69 5.73 8.02
CA VAL A 73 -3.26 4.93 6.87
C VAL A 73 -4.47 4.16 6.36
N PRO A 74 -5.10 4.60 5.25
CA PRO A 74 -6.25 3.91 4.66
C PRO A 74 -5.83 2.84 3.66
N ILE A 75 -6.59 1.75 3.59
CA ILE A 75 -6.56 0.73 2.52
C ILE A 75 -7.99 0.28 2.19
N ALA A 76 -8.28 0.13 0.90
CA ALA A 76 -9.51 -0.46 0.39
C ALA A 76 -9.25 -1.90 -0.06
N LEU A 77 -9.99 -2.84 0.48
CA LEU A 77 -9.88 -4.27 0.26
C LEU A 77 -11.17 -4.75 -0.44
N HIS A 78 -11.09 -4.95 -1.77
CA HIS A 78 -12.24 -5.36 -2.56
C HIS A 78 -12.50 -6.86 -2.39
N VAL A 79 -13.66 -7.20 -1.86
CA VAL A 79 -14.07 -8.57 -1.60
C VAL A 79 -14.70 -9.21 -2.84
N ASP A 80 -14.54 -10.53 -2.99
CA ASP A 80 -14.94 -11.27 -4.18
C ASP A 80 -16.33 -11.90 -4.11
N TYR A 81 -16.96 -11.93 -2.93
CA TYR A 81 -18.25 -12.59 -2.76
C TYR A 81 -19.47 -11.84 -3.33
N TRP A 82 -19.25 -10.69 -3.98
CA TRP A 82 -20.27 -9.98 -4.77
C TRP A 82 -20.20 -10.31 -6.28
N ASN A 83 -19.12 -10.95 -6.74
CA ASN A 83 -18.86 -11.20 -8.17
C ASN A 83 -19.95 -12.05 -8.85
N TYR A 84 -20.70 -12.87 -8.08
CA TYR A 84 -21.78 -13.70 -8.60
C TYR A 84 -22.98 -12.91 -9.14
N LEU A 85 -23.08 -11.61 -8.81
CA LEU A 85 -24.17 -10.74 -9.31
C LEU A 85 -23.94 -10.25 -10.75
N GLY A 86 -23.00 -10.82 -11.48
CA GLY A 86 -22.75 -10.57 -12.89
C GLY A 86 -21.72 -9.46 -13.19
N TRP A 87 -21.11 -8.87 -12.16
CA TRP A 87 -19.99 -7.93 -12.27
C TRP A 87 -18.78 -8.43 -11.46
N PRO A 88 -17.85 -9.14 -12.09
CA PRO A 88 -16.57 -9.45 -11.44
C PRO A 88 -15.79 -8.16 -11.19
N ASP A 89 -15.62 -7.82 -9.92
CA ASP A 89 -14.84 -6.66 -9.53
C ASP A 89 -13.34 -6.91 -9.82
N PRO A 90 -12.68 -6.11 -10.70
CA PRO A 90 -11.31 -6.35 -11.12
C PRO A 90 -10.27 -6.15 -10.01
N PHE A 91 -10.66 -5.54 -8.90
CA PHE A 91 -9.80 -5.32 -7.74
C PHE A 91 -10.01 -6.38 -6.65
N SER A 92 -11.06 -7.19 -6.77
CA SER A 92 -11.40 -8.20 -5.77
C SER A 92 -10.36 -9.32 -5.72
N GLN A 93 -10.04 -9.75 -4.49
CA GLN A 93 -9.13 -10.86 -4.25
C GLN A 93 -9.70 -11.75 -3.15
N PRO A 94 -9.69 -13.09 -3.31
CA PRO A 94 -10.20 -14.02 -2.29
C PRO A 94 -9.56 -13.85 -0.91
N GLN A 95 -8.28 -13.46 -0.87
CA GLN A 95 -7.57 -13.19 0.39
C GLN A 95 -8.18 -12.04 1.19
N PHE A 96 -8.85 -11.06 0.55
CA PHE A 96 -9.50 -9.95 1.26
C PHE A 96 -10.78 -10.42 1.93
N SER A 97 -11.57 -11.25 1.27
CA SER A 97 -12.73 -11.89 1.89
C SER A 97 -12.32 -12.81 3.04
N GLN A 98 -11.21 -13.53 2.89
CA GLN A 98 -10.67 -14.36 3.98
C GLN A 98 -10.23 -13.52 5.17
N ARG A 99 -9.49 -12.43 4.93
CA ARG A 99 -9.08 -11.48 5.98
C ARG A 99 -10.30 -10.89 6.69
N GLN A 100 -11.32 -10.46 5.94
CA GLN A 100 -12.56 -9.93 6.51
C GLN A 100 -13.22 -10.93 7.46
N ARG A 101 -13.33 -12.21 7.06
CA ARG A 101 -13.89 -13.26 7.93
C ARG A 101 -13.08 -13.43 9.21
N GLN A 102 -11.74 -13.43 9.12
CA GLN A 102 -10.87 -13.50 10.29
C GLN A 102 -11.09 -12.32 11.24
N MET A 103 -11.14 -11.09 10.69
CA MET A 103 -11.44 -9.90 11.48
C MET A 103 -12.84 -9.95 12.08
N GLY A 104 -13.82 -10.48 11.35
CA GLY A 104 -15.18 -10.70 11.85
C GLY A 104 -15.22 -11.61 13.08
N VAL A 105 -14.49 -12.73 13.04
CA VAL A 105 -14.38 -13.66 14.18
C VAL A 105 -13.75 -12.95 15.39
N ILE A 106 -12.65 -12.23 15.20
CA ILE A 106 -11.96 -11.52 16.30
C ILE A 106 -12.84 -10.43 16.91
N ASN A 107 -13.66 -9.76 16.07
CA ASN A 107 -14.60 -8.73 16.51
C ASN A 107 -15.93 -9.30 17.06
N GLY A 108 -16.09 -10.63 17.11
CA GLY A 108 -17.32 -11.28 17.58
C GLY A 108 -18.54 -10.99 16.71
N LEU A 109 -18.35 -10.74 15.41
CA LEU A 109 -19.42 -10.43 14.50
C LEU A 109 -20.16 -11.71 14.07
N PRO A 110 -21.50 -11.74 14.11
CA PRO A 110 -22.28 -12.92 13.69
C PRO A 110 -22.24 -13.13 12.18
N THR A 111 -21.95 -12.08 11.41
CA THR A 111 -21.84 -12.10 9.95
C THR A 111 -20.90 -11.01 9.47
N ILE A 112 -20.27 -11.24 8.30
CA ILE A 112 -19.53 -10.21 7.57
C ILE A 112 -20.50 -9.42 6.67
N TYR A 113 -20.16 -8.17 6.36
CA TYR A 113 -20.99 -7.28 5.54
C TYR A 113 -20.14 -6.26 4.79
N THR A 114 -20.69 -5.64 3.76
CA THR A 114 -20.11 -4.49 3.07
C THR A 114 -21.13 -3.36 2.96
N PRO A 115 -20.67 -2.10 2.97
CA PRO A 115 -19.31 -1.71 3.29
C PRO A 115 -18.99 -1.94 4.77
N GLN A 116 -17.83 -2.51 5.08
CA GLN A 116 -17.35 -2.64 6.45
C GLN A 116 -16.08 -1.84 6.62
N VAL A 117 -16.02 -1.01 7.66
CA VAL A 117 -14.83 -0.23 8.03
C VAL A 117 -14.27 -0.77 9.33
N LEU A 118 -12.98 -1.09 9.34
CA LEU A 118 -12.25 -1.35 10.59
C LEU A 118 -11.29 -0.18 10.86
N LEU A 119 -11.24 0.28 12.10
CA LEU A 119 -10.23 1.21 12.60
C LEU A 119 -9.37 0.48 13.62
N ASN A 120 -8.08 0.37 13.34
CA ASN A 120 -7.13 -0.40 14.15
C ASN A 120 -7.61 -1.81 14.51
N GLY A 121 -8.20 -2.51 13.52
CA GLY A 121 -8.71 -3.87 13.69
C GLY A 121 -10.07 -3.97 14.38
N ARG A 122 -10.71 -2.86 14.74
CA ARG A 122 -12.03 -2.81 15.39
C ARG A 122 -13.11 -2.34 14.43
N ASP A 123 -14.27 -3.00 14.46
CA ASP A 123 -15.42 -2.68 13.61
C ASP A 123 -15.98 -1.29 13.91
N LEU A 124 -15.94 -0.39 12.93
CA LEU A 124 -16.37 1.00 13.04
C LEU A 124 -17.66 1.24 12.25
N ARG A 125 -18.81 0.78 12.76
CA ARG A 125 -20.12 0.89 12.09
C ARG A 125 -20.57 2.33 11.83
N SER A 126 -20.08 3.27 12.66
CA SER A 126 -20.43 4.69 12.57
C SER A 126 -19.42 5.51 11.75
N TRP A 127 -18.74 4.90 10.79
CA TRP A 127 -17.76 5.53 9.91
C TRP A 127 -18.28 6.79 9.19
N HIS A 128 -19.60 6.85 8.92
CA HIS A 128 -20.25 8.01 8.30
C HIS A 128 -20.38 9.24 9.22
N ARG A 129 -20.12 9.11 10.53
CA ARG A 129 -20.15 10.21 11.50
C ARG A 129 -18.76 10.75 11.74
N TRP A 130 -18.38 11.82 11.04
CA TRP A 130 -17.04 12.40 11.09
C TRP A 130 -16.54 12.71 12.50
N SER A 131 -17.38 13.28 13.36
CA SER A 131 -16.99 13.59 14.75
C SER A 131 -16.58 12.34 15.53
N HIS A 132 -17.26 11.22 15.29
CA HIS A 132 -16.90 9.95 15.91
C HIS A 132 -15.60 9.38 15.34
N VAL A 133 -15.43 9.44 14.02
CA VAL A 133 -14.18 9.00 13.35
C VAL A 133 -12.99 9.79 13.88
N MET A 134 -13.11 11.13 13.94
CA MET A 134 -12.06 12.01 14.47
C MET A 134 -11.70 11.66 15.91
N HIS A 135 -12.69 11.47 16.76
CA HIS A 135 -12.49 11.07 18.15
C HIS A 135 -11.73 9.73 18.28
N GLU A 136 -12.13 8.71 17.51
CA GLU A 136 -11.47 7.39 17.55
C GLU A 136 -10.04 7.46 16.99
N VAL A 137 -9.81 8.23 15.93
CA VAL A 137 -8.45 8.48 15.39
C VAL A 137 -7.59 9.21 16.42
N ASP A 138 -8.12 10.26 17.06
CA ASP A 138 -7.40 11.00 18.10
C ASP A 138 -7.00 10.09 19.26
N ARG A 139 -7.90 9.21 19.68
CA ARG A 139 -7.64 8.21 20.73
C ARG A 139 -6.49 7.27 20.35
N VAL A 140 -6.44 6.81 19.09
CA VAL A 140 -5.34 5.97 18.60
C VAL A 140 -4.03 6.77 18.55
N ASN A 141 -4.07 7.97 17.99
CA ASN A 141 -2.87 8.79 17.80
C ASN A 141 -2.30 9.36 19.11
N ALA A 142 -3.10 9.43 20.19
CA ALA A 142 -2.62 9.81 21.52
C ALA A 142 -1.78 8.71 22.18
N ALA A 143 -1.93 7.46 21.76
CA ALA A 143 -1.18 6.35 22.31
C ALA A 143 0.24 6.28 21.74
N PRO A 144 1.25 5.87 22.53
CA PRO A 144 2.58 5.60 22.01
C PRO A 144 2.55 4.42 21.03
N ALA A 145 3.38 4.49 20.01
CA ALA A 145 3.56 3.38 19.08
C ALA A 145 4.10 2.13 19.81
N ARG A 146 3.55 0.98 19.48
CA ARG A 146 3.98 -0.32 20.04
C ARG A 146 4.97 -1.05 19.10
N ALA A 147 5.22 -0.48 17.91
CA ALA A 147 6.26 -0.90 16.97
C ALA A 147 6.84 0.31 16.23
N GLU A 148 8.09 0.20 15.79
CA GLU A 148 8.72 1.11 14.84
C GLU A 148 8.79 0.41 13.48
N ILE A 149 8.40 1.11 12.41
CA ILE A 149 8.46 0.62 11.02
C ILE A 149 9.37 1.54 10.23
N LYS A 150 10.27 0.95 9.43
CA LYS A 150 11.03 1.67 8.40
C LYS A 150 10.77 1.01 7.06
N LEU A 151 10.49 1.82 6.05
CA LEU A 151 10.31 1.41 4.67
C LEU A 151 11.37 2.06 3.78
N ALA A 152 11.87 1.30 2.81
CA ALA A 152 12.62 1.81 1.68
C ALA A 152 12.09 1.16 0.40
N LEU A 153 11.81 1.98 -0.62
CA LEU A 153 11.29 1.54 -1.91
C LEU A 153 12.36 1.75 -2.97
N ARG A 154 12.52 0.77 -3.85
CA ARG A 154 13.45 0.81 -4.97
C ARG A 154 12.79 0.23 -6.22
N HIS A 155 13.17 0.73 -7.39
CA HIS A 155 12.77 0.22 -8.68
C HIS A 155 13.96 -0.39 -9.38
N PRO A 156 14.27 -1.69 -9.18
CA PRO A 156 15.37 -2.36 -9.87
C PRO A 156 15.12 -2.50 -11.38
N ALA A 157 13.86 -2.54 -11.79
CA ALA A 157 13.40 -2.49 -13.17
C ALA A 157 12.10 -1.68 -13.25
N ALA A 158 11.73 -1.29 -14.46
CA ALA A 158 10.55 -0.46 -14.69
C ALA A 158 9.26 -1.11 -14.19
N GLU A 159 9.12 -2.42 -14.32
CA GLU A 159 7.95 -3.21 -13.91
C GLU A 159 8.09 -3.86 -12.54
N ARG A 160 9.13 -3.54 -11.77
CA ARG A 160 9.38 -4.19 -10.48
C ARG A 160 9.59 -3.19 -9.36
N LEU A 161 8.83 -3.34 -8.30
CA LEU A 161 8.98 -2.62 -7.04
C LEU A 161 9.65 -3.55 -6.03
N GLN A 162 10.75 -3.11 -5.44
CA GLN A 162 11.37 -3.75 -4.28
C GLN A 162 11.02 -2.95 -3.03
N ILE A 163 10.50 -3.66 -2.02
CA ILE A 163 10.10 -3.13 -0.73
C ILE A 163 11.04 -3.71 0.32
N ASP A 164 11.84 -2.88 0.95
CA ASP A 164 12.62 -3.23 2.12
C ASP A 164 11.90 -2.68 3.35
N ALA A 165 11.56 -3.56 4.28
CA ALA A 165 10.89 -3.21 5.53
C ALA A 165 11.69 -3.71 6.72
N SER A 166 11.86 -2.87 7.73
CA SER A 166 12.38 -3.30 9.03
C SER A 166 11.41 -2.89 10.14
N VAL A 167 11.25 -3.77 11.11
CA VAL A 167 10.30 -3.58 12.21
C VAL A 167 11.02 -3.86 13.53
N LYS A 168 10.81 -2.96 14.49
CA LYS A 168 11.22 -3.17 15.88
C LYS A 168 9.98 -3.15 16.76
N ILE A 169 9.67 -4.26 17.42
CA ILE A 169 8.57 -4.33 18.38
C ILE A 169 9.03 -3.71 19.71
N LEU A 170 8.24 -2.75 20.18
CA LEU A 170 8.48 -2.01 21.42
C LEU A 170 7.70 -2.61 22.60
N ASP A 171 6.55 -3.23 22.32
CA ASP A 171 5.69 -3.89 23.28
C ASP A 171 6.11 -5.36 23.45
N ALA A 172 6.68 -5.70 24.60
CA ALA A 172 7.15 -7.03 24.90
C ALA A 172 6.06 -8.11 24.83
N ALA A 173 4.81 -7.77 25.20
CA ALA A 173 3.69 -8.72 25.20
C ALA A 173 3.24 -9.10 23.79
N SER A 174 3.37 -8.18 22.84
CA SER A 174 3.02 -8.42 21.41
C SER A 174 4.16 -9.05 20.62
N LYS A 175 5.40 -8.94 21.09
CA LYS A 175 6.61 -9.35 20.34
C LYS A 175 6.57 -10.80 19.81
N PRO A 176 6.10 -11.81 20.55
CA PRO A 176 6.09 -13.20 20.05
C PRO A 176 5.05 -13.46 18.95
N HIS A 177 4.07 -12.57 18.81
CA HIS A 177 2.89 -12.79 17.96
C HIS A 177 2.77 -11.77 16.84
N ALA A 178 3.51 -10.66 16.91
CA ALA A 178 3.44 -9.56 15.96
C ALA A 178 3.72 -10.06 14.51
N GLN A 179 2.87 -9.64 13.60
CA GLN A 179 2.95 -9.95 12.19
C GLN A 179 3.02 -8.68 11.36
N LEU A 180 3.90 -8.67 10.35
CA LEU A 180 4.02 -7.59 9.39
C LEU A 180 3.16 -7.88 8.16
N PHE A 181 2.51 -6.84 7.66
CA PHE A 181 1.80 -6.82 6.39
C PHE A 181 2.33 -5.69 5.53
N LEU A 182 2.46 -5.96 4.23
CA LEU A 182 2.86 -4.99 3.21
C LEU A 182 1.76 -4.93 2.15
N VAL A 183 1.32 -3.73 1.79
CA VAL A 183 0.26 -3.53 0.81
C VAL A 183 0.75 -2.52 -0.23
N VAL A 184 0.72 -2.90 -1.51
CA VAL A 184 0.84 -1.92 -2.60
C VAL A 184 -0.56 -1.43 -2.91
N TYR A 185 -0.80 -0.13 -2.82
CA TYR A 185 -2.08 0.47 -3.13
C TYR A 185 -2.00 1.40 -4.35
N GLU A 186 -3.15 1.64 -4.98
CA GLU A 186 -3.30 2.58 -6.09
C GLU A 186 -4.43 3.57 -5.82
N ASN A 187 -4.21 4.83 -6.18
CA ASN A 187 -5.18 5.92 -6.09
C ASN A 187 -5.76 6.29 -7.46
N GLY A 188 -6.80 7.12 -7.45
CA GLY A 188 -7.33 7.74 -8.67
C GLY A 188 -7.89 6.75 -9.69
N LEU A 189 -8.36 5.60 -9.23
CA LEU A 189 -8.97 4.60 -10.09
C LEU A 189 -10.40 5.01 -10.45
N ARG A 190 -10.76 4.82 -11.72
CA ARG A 190 -12.09 5.12 -12.26
C ARG A 190 -12.59 3.93 -13.06
N ARG A 191 -13.80 3.46 -12.76
CA ARG A 191 -14.42 2.31 -13.41
C ARG A 191 -15.82 2.60 -13.87
N GLN A 192 -16.14 2.27 -15.13
CA GLN A 192 -17.52 2.23 -15.62
C GLN A 192 -18.07 0.84 -15.38
N VAL A 193 -19.07 0.72 -14.51
CA VAL A 193 -19.72 -0.55 -14.19
C VAL A 193 -20.82 -0.82 -15.22
N THR A 194 -20.77 -1.98 -15.85
CA THR A 194 -21.71 -2.33 -16.95
C THR A 194 -22.68 -3.45 -16.60
N ALA A 195 -22.56 -4.05 -15.40
CA ALA A 195 -23.47 -5.10 -14.91
C ALA A 195 -23.58 -5.08 -13.37
N GLY A 196 -24.43 -5.89 -12.78
CA GLY A 196 -24.67 -5.98 -11.35
C GLY A 196 -25.42 -4.77 -10.77
N GLU A 197 -25.39 -4.62 -9.45
CA GLU A 197 -26.20 -3.60 -8.73
C GLU A 197 -25.79 -2.15 -9.03
N ASN A 198 -24.54 -1.91 -9.45
CA ASN A 198 -24.04 -0.58 -9.80
C ASN A 198 -24.03 -0.33 -11.32
N THR A 199 -24.78 -1.10 -12.11
CA THR A 199 -24.88 -0.93 -13.57
C THR A 199 -25.13 0.53 -13.96
N GLY A 200 -24.37 1.03 -14.96
CA GLY A 200 -24.48 2.39 -15.48
C GLY A 200 -23.72 3.45 -14.65
N ARG A 201 -23.19 3.12 -13.49
CA ARG A 201 -22.46 4.06 -12.63
C ARG A 201 -20.98 4.12 -13.00
N THR A 202 -20.39 5.29 -12.84
CA THR A 202 -18.94 5.47 -12.82
C THR A 202 -18.48 5.52 -11.37
N LEU A 203 -17.69 4.54 -10.94
CA LEU A 203 -17.14 4.46 -9.59
C LEU A 203 -15.73 5.05 -9.56
N HIS A 204 -15.36 5.65 -8.44
CA HIS A 204 -14.05 6.22 -8.18
C HIS A 204 -13.50 5.60 -6.90
N HIS A 205 -12.23 5.17 -6.95
CA HIS A 205 -11.60 4.50 -5.83
C HIS A 205 -10.23 5.10 -5.51
N SER A 206 -9.89 5.11 -4.23
CA SER A 206 -8.58 5.48 -3.70
C SER A 206 -8.11 4.43 -2.72
N PHE A 207 -6.79 4.35 -2.53
CA PHE A 207 -6.14 3.42 -1.60
C PHE A 207 -6.46 1.94 -1.86
N VAL A 208 -6.77 1.59 -3.12
CA VAL A 208 -7.13 0.21 -3.50
C VAL A 208 -5.91 -0.69 -3.40
N ALA A 209 -5.99 -1.73 -2.58
CA ALA A 209 -4.94 -2.74 -2.46
C ALA A 209 -4.81 -3.53 -3.76
N ARG A 210 -3.66 -3.37 -4.43
CA ARG A 210 -3.32 -4.09 -5.66
C ARG A 210 -2.51 -5.35 -5.36
N ALA A 211 -1.63 -5.29 -4.36
CA ALA A 211 -0.93 -6.44 -3.81
C ALA A 211 -0.99 -6.39 -2.29
N PHE A 212 -1.18 -7.56 -1.67
CA PHE A 212 -1.26 -7.70 -0.23
C PHE A 212 -0.37 -8.88 0.19
N ILE A 213 0.68 -8.60 0.95
CA ILE A 213 1.71 -9.56 1.32
C ILE A 213 1.70 -9.70 2.83
N GLY A 214 1.45 -10.89 3.29
CA GLY A 214 1.39 -11.19 4.72
C GLY A 214 0.36 -12.28 5.03
N PRO A 215 0.35 -12.75 6.29
CA PRO A 215 1.22 -12.34 7.39
C PRO A 215 2.69 -12.73 7.17
N LEU A 216 3.61 -11.84 7.57
CA LEU A 216 5.04 -12.09 7.56
C LEU A 216 5.57 -12.08 9.00
N PRO A 217 6.53 -12.94 9.36
CA PRO A 217 7.18 -12.87 10.66
C PRO A 217 7.96 -11.55 10.78
N VAL A 218 8.03 -11.01 11.99
CA VAL A 218 8.89 -9.85 12.28
C VAL A 218 10.30 -10.34 12.55
N GLU A 219 11.21 -10.11 11.61
CA GLU A 219 12.60 -10.52 11.69
C GLU A 219 13.51 -9.35 12.08
N GLN A 220 14.54 -9.60 12.87
CA GLN A 220 15.48 -8.56 13.31
C GLN A 220 16.30 -7.98 12.15
N ALA A 221 16.62 -8.80 11.14
CA ALA A 221 17.37 -8.38 9.96
C ALA A 221 16.57 -7.55 8.96
N GLY A 222 15.25 -7.46 9.13
CA GLY A 222 14.34 -6.86 8.16
C GLY A 222 13.94 -7.84 7.06
N ILE A 223 13.03 -7.39 6.20
CA ILE A 223 12.44 -8.19 5.12
C ILE A 223 12.53 -7.42 3.81
N THR A 224 12.91 -8.11 2.74
CA THR A 224 12.82 -7.63 1.37
C THR A 224 11.74 -8.42 0.62
N ARG A 225 10.86 -7.70 -0.09
CA ARG A 225 9.86 -8.28 -1.00
C ARG A 225 9.89 -7.55 -2.33
N SER A 226 9.66 -8.31 -3.40
CA SER A 226 9.50 -7.75 -4.74
C SER A 226 8.06 -7.94 -5.21
N VAL A 227 7.52 -6.92 -5.86
CA VAL A 227 6.19 -6.92 -6.47
C VAL A 227 6.35 -6.56 -7.94
N ASP A 228 5.81 -7.39 -8.81
CA ASP A 228 5.72 -7.07 -10.23
C ASP A 228 4.54 -6.11 -10.43
N LEU A 229 4.82 -4.94 -11.02
CA LEU A 229 3.83 -3.91 -11.28
C LEU A 229 3.18 -4.20 -12.63
N ALA A 230 1.89 -4.48 -12.63
CA ALA A 230 1.15 -4.69 -13.86
C ALA A 230 1.17 -3.43 -14.75
N ALA A 231 1.08 -3.63 -16.05
CA ALA A 231 1.22 -2.55 -17.03
C ALA A 231 0.10 -1.49 -16.92
N ASP A 232 -1.06 -1.87 -16.41
CA ASP A 232 -2.21 -1.00 -16.19
C ASP A 232 -2.16 -0.20 -14.88
N TRP A 233 -1.18 -0.47 -13.99
CA TRP A 233 -1.03 0.28 -12.75
C TRP A 233 -0.34 1.63 -13.01
N LYS A 234 -0.97 2.69 -12.56
CA LYS A 234 -0.44 4.07 -12.70
C LYS A 234 0.59 4.33 -11.61
N ARG A 235 1.86 4.28 -11.96
CA ARG A 235 2.97 4.36 -11.00
C ARG A 235 2.94 5.60 -10.13
N GLN A 236 2.56 6.77 -10.70
CA GLN A 236 2.42 8.03 -9.96
C GLN A 236 1.33 7.99 -8.88
N ASP A 237 0.39 7.06 -8.99
CA ASP A 237 -0.74 6.90 -8.08
C ASP A 237 -0.52 5.75 -7.07
N LEU A 238 0.65 5.06 -7.16
CA LEU A 238 0.98 3.95 -6.27
C LEU A 238 1.62 4.43 -4.96
N GLY A 239 1.46 3.60 -3.95
CA GLY A 239 2.20 3.70 -2.69
C GLY A 239 2.25 2.35 -1.98
N VAL A 240 3.00 2.32 -0.89
CA VAL A 240 3.14 1.14 -0.03
C VAL A 240 2.67 1.47 1.37
N VAL A 241 1.85 0.61 1.91
CA VAL A 241 1.50 0.57 3.33
C VAL A 241 2.25 -0.59 3.99
N ALA A 242 2.84 -0.34 5.14
CA ALA A 242 3.28 -1.37 6.06
C ALA A 242 2.53 -1.21 7.38
N PHE A 243 2.02 -2.31 7.93
CA PHE A 243 1.46 -2.29 9.26
C PHE A 243 1.82 -3.56 10.03
N VAL A 244 1.90 -3.41 11.35
CA VAL A 244 2.19 -4.50 12.27
C VAL A 244 0.96 -4.76 13.12
N GLN A 245 0.53 -6.02 13.18
CA GLN A 245 -0.69 -6.44 13.86
C GLN A 245 -0.45 -7.63 14.78
N ASP A 246 -1.12 -7.65 15.91
CA ASP A 246 -1.23 -8.83 16.78
C ASP A 246 -2.46 -9.65 16.36
N PRO A 247 -2.29 -10.86 15.80
CA PRO A 247 -3.40 -11.65 15.25
C PRO A 247 -4.36 -12.18 16.33
N ARG A 248 -3.96 -12.18 17.61
CA ARG A 248 -4.79 -12.71 18.70
C ARG A 248 -6.00 -11.83 18.98
N ASN A 249 -5.86 -10.53 18.77
CA ASN A 249 -6.86 -9.54 19.10
C ASN A 249 -7.06 -8.47 17.99
N ALA A 250 -6.38 -8.60 16.86
CA ALA A 250 -6.35 -7.65 15.74
C ALA A 250 -5.78 -6.26 16.06
N ASP A 251 -5.17 -6.04 17.22
CA ASP A 251 -4.56 -4.75 17.56
C ASP A 251 -3.47 -4.39 16.57
N VAL A 252 -3.56 -3.20 15.96
CA VAL A 252 -2.50 -2.64 15.13
C VAL A 252 -1.50 -1.93 16.01
N LEU A 253 -0.25 -2.39 15.98
CA LEU A 253 0.84 -1.87 16.81
C LEU A 253 1.44 -0.60 16.23
N GLN A 254 1.45 -0.48 14.90
CA GLN A 254 1.85 0.69 14.12
C GLN A 254 1.47 0.51 12.65
N ALA A 255 1.22 1.62 11.95
CA ALA A 255 1.07 1.67 10.50
C ALA A 255 1.92 2.80 9.90
N LEU A 256 2.35 2.61 8.65
CA LEU A 256 3.14 3.57 7.89
C LEU A 256 2.75 3.49 6.42
N ALA A 257 2.47 4.63 5.80
CA ALA A 257 2.29 4.74 4.36
C ALA A 257 3.44 5.51 3.73
N LEU A 258 3.85 5.09 2.54
CA LEU A 258 4.89 5.74 1.74
C LEU A 258 4.44 5.74 0.27
N PRO A 259 4.01 6.89 -0.29
CA PRO A 259 3.79 7.03 -1.72
C PRO A 259 5.08 6.71 -2.50
N LEU A 260 4.95 6.17 -3.72
CA LEU A 260 6.11 5.98 -4.57
C LEU A 260 6.73 7.34 -4.93
N CYS A 261 8.03 7.47 -4.74
CA CYS A 261 8.76 8.64 -5.15
C CYS A 261 9.04 8.58 -6.65
N HIS A 262 8.82 9.68 -7.33
CA HIS A 262 9.18 9.85 -8.74
C HIS A 262 10.50 10.61 -8.81
N ALA A 263 11.36 10.25 -9.76
CA ALA A 263 12.48 11.12 -10.13
C ALA A 263 11.88 12.42 -10.69
N ALA A 264 12.29 13.55 -10.11
CA ALA A 264 11.92 14.87 -10.61
C ALA A 264 12.49 15.10 -12.02
#